data_d64555b603fc7002df80ed0c2aa2a2a9
#
_entry.id   d64555b603fc7002df80ed0c2aa2a2a9
#
_cell.length_a   1.000
_cell.length_b   1.000
_cell.length_c   1.000
_cell.angle_alpha   90.00
_cell.angle_beta   90.00
_cell.angle_gamma   90.00
#
_symmetry.space_group_name_H-M   'P 1'
#
loop_
_entity.id
_entity.type
_entity.pdbx_description
1 polymer ?
#
loop_
_entity_poly.entity_id
_entity_poly.type
_entity_poly.pdbx_seq_one_letter_code
_entity_poly.pdbx_strand_id
1 'polypeptide(L)'
;IENICTQAEHAVNEGYNYIILSDKGITKQQAGIPSLLAVSAVHHHLINKKKRMQIAIVVETAEAREVMHFALLLGFGATAINPYMVFSILENAVNSHEIQLDYHTAEKNYIKSINKGLLKILSKMGISTLRSYCGAQIFEAVGISQKLLDTYFRGMVSRIGGIDLNYIAKDTLLDHFSGFTNENIENNLSNKGFYTYRKNGEYHAWNPETISKLQIATRLGDYGKFKEFTQ
;
A
#
# COMPACT_ATOMS: atom_id res chain seq x y z
N ILE A 1 -11.86 10.20 -8.85
CA ILE A 1 -11.13 9.24 -9.71
C ILE A 1 -11.33 9.61 -11.18
N GLU A 2 -12.56 9.78 -11.65
CA GLU A 2 -12.85 10.12 -13.06
C GLU A 2 -12.08 11.36 -13.54
N ASN A 3 -11.97 12.38 -12.69
CA ASN A 3 -11.25 13.62 -13.03
C ASN A 3 -9.76 13.36 -13.32
N ILE A 4 -9.06 12.57 -12.48
CA ILE A 4 -7.64 12.26 -12.73
C ILE A 4 -7.47 11.41 -14.00
N CYS A 5 -8.40 10.53 -14.30
CA CYS A 5 -8.40 9.74 -15.54
C CYS A 5 -8.55 10.62 -16.77
N THR A 6 -9.46 11.61 -16.74
CA THR A 6 -9.68 12.56 -17.81
C THR A 6 -8.46 13.48 -17.99
N GLN A 7 -7.87 13.97 -16.90
CA GLN A 7 -6.64 14.75 -16.96
C GLN A 7 -5.48 13.98 -17.57
N ALA A 8 -5.32 12.70 -17.20
CA ALA A 8 -4.29 11.83 -17.76
C ALA A 8 -4.50 11.63 -19.28
N GLU A 9 -5.74 11.43 -19.73
CA GLU A 9 -6.05 11.33 -21.15
C GLU A 9 -5.75 12.62 -21.90
N HIS A 10 -6.07 13.76 -21.31
CA HIS A 10 -5.78 15.09 -21.88
C HIS A 10 -4.25 15.30 -22.02
N ALA A 11 -3.48 14.95 -21.00
CA ALA A 11 -2.02 15.04 -21.05
C ALA A 11 -1.42 14.22 -22.20
N VAL A 12 -1.96 13.00 -22.46
CA VAL A 12 -1.54 12.21 -23.62
C VAL A 12 -1.85 12.92 -24.93
N ASN A 13 -3.03 13.53 -25.05
CA ASN A 13 -3.43 14.26 -26.26
C ASN A 13 -2.58 15.50 -26.52
N GLU A 14 -2.06 16.12 -25.47
CA GLU A 14 -1.14 17.26 -25.54
C GLU A 14 0.31 16.85 -25.80
N GLY A 15 0.61 15.54 -25.87
CA GLY A 15 1.94 15.04 -26.22
C GLY A 15 2.92 14.94 -25.03
N TYR A 16 2.42 14.97 -23.79
CA TYR A 16 3.28 14.70 -22.63
C TYR A 16 3.79 13.26 -22.62
N ASN A 17 5.05 13.07 -22.26
CA ASN A 17 5.69 11.77 -22.21
C ASN A 17 5.49 11.06 -20.86
N TYR A 18 5.20 11.80 -19.79
CA TYR A 18 4.93 11.27 -18.45
C TYR A 18 3.94 12.15 -17.71
N ILE A 19 3.22 11.52 -16.79
CA ILE A 19 2.36 12.18 -15.81
C ILE A 19 2.82 11.80 -14.41
N ILE A 20 2.63 12.71 -13.46
CA ILE A 20 2.92 12.46 -12.05
C ILE A 20 1.58 12.43 -11.31
N LEU A 21 1.26 11.27 -10.72
CA LEU A 21 0.18 11.14 -9.76
C LEU A 21 0.77 11.40 -8.38
N SER A 22 0.32 12.48 -7.74
CA SER A 22 0.89 12.93 -6.47
C SER A 22 -0.20 13.11 -5.41
N ASP A 23 0.06 12.61 -4.21
CA ASP A 23 -0.71 12.90 -3.00
C ASP A 23 -0.09 14.05 -2.17
N LYS A 24 1.00 14.63 -2.67
CA LYS A 24 1.66 15.79 -2.05
C LYS A 24 0.78 17.02 -2.16
N GLY A 25 0.55 17.67 -1.06
CA GLY A 25 -0.33 18.85 -1.03
C GLY A 25 -1.74 18.55 -0.51
N ILE A 26 -1.97 17.40 0.12
CA ILE A 26 -3.18 17.16 0.92
C ILE A 26 -3.32 18.25 1.98
N THR A 27 -4.55 18.71 2.21
CA THR A 27 -4.89 19.75 3.17
C THR A 27 -6.01 19.26 4.09
N LYS A 28 -6.31 20.00 5.14
CA LYS A 28 -7.44 19.65 6.02
C LYS A 28 -8.77 19.42 5.27
N GLN A 29 -8.95 20.07 4.11
CA GLN A 29 -10.16 20.00 3.28
C GLN A 29 -10.05 19.01 2.12
N GLN A 30 -8.86 18.51 1.81
CA GLN A 30 -8.61 17.67 0.63
C GLN A 30 -7.79 16.42 1.02
N ALA A 31 -8.45 15.29 1.04
CA ALA A 31 -7.80 13.98 1.22
C ALA A 31 -7.23 13.47 -0.11
N GLY A 32 -6.14 12.71 -0.03
CA GLY A 32 -5.58 12.00 -1.18
C GLY A 32 -6.45 10.81 -1.58
N ILE A 33 -6.48 10.48 -2.87
CA ILE A 33 -6.98 9.17 -3.33
C ILE A 33 -5.90 8.14 -3.02
N PRO A 34 -6.21 6.95 -2.48
CA PRO A 34 -5.22 5.89 -2.28
C PRO A 34 -4.40 5.64 -3.55
N SER A 35 -3.08 5.69 -3.44
CA SER A 35 -2.18 5.74 -4.59
C SER A 35 -2.32 4.54 -5.53
N LEU A 36 -2.52 3.34 -4.97
CA LEU A 36 -2.75 2.13 -5.76
C LEU A 36 -4.04 2.22 -6.59
N LEU A 37 -5.11 2.74 -6.00
CA LEU A 37 -6.39 2.94 -6.68
C LEU A 37 -6.26 3.99 -7.80
N ALA A 38 -5.57 5.11 -7.52
CA ALA A 38 -5.32 6.15 -8.51
C ALA A 38 -4.52 5.63 -9.72
N VAL A 39 -3.40 4.93 -9.44
CA VAL A 39 -2.55 4.33 -10.48
C VAL A 39 -3.32 3.35 -11.34
N SER A 40 -4.00 2.40 -10.71
CA SER A 40 -4.73 1.35 -11.43
C SER A 40 -5.90 1.92 -12.25
N ALA A 41 -6.63 2.90 -11.70
CA ALA A 41 -7.71 3.58 -12.42
C ALA A 41 -7.20 4.29 -13.68
N VAL A 42 -6.14 5.09 -13.57
CA VAL A 42 -5.53 5.80 -14.70
C VAL A 42 -4.93 4.81 -15.71
N HIS A 43 -4.24 3.77 -15.24
CA HIS A 43 -3.66 2.73 -16.10
C HIS A 43 -4.72 2.05 -16.96
N HIS A 44 -5.82 1.57 -16.36
CA HIS A 44 -6.88 0.88 -17.07
C HIS A 44 -7.73 1.83 -17.94
N HIS A 45 -7.93 3.08 -17.50
CA HIS A 45 -8.56 4.10 -18.33
C HIS A 45 -7.78 4.33 -19.64
N LEU A 46 -6.47 4.52 -19.54
CA LEU A 46 -5.60 4.74 -20.70
C LEU A 46 -5.50 3.48 -21.59
N ILE A 47 -5.59 2.26 -21.05
CA ILE A 47 -5.71 1.03 -21.83
C ILE A 47 -6.99 1.05 -22.65
N ASN A 48 -8.14 1.35 -22.02
CA ASN A 48 -9.44 1.42 -22.71
C ASN A 48 -9.44 2.45 -23.83
N LYS A 49 -8.71 3.54 -23.65
CA LYS A 49 -8.54 4.59 -24.67
C LYS A 49 -7.43 4.28 -25.68
N LYS A 50 -6.76 3.12 -25.58
CA LYS A 50 -5.63 2.71 -26.44
C LYS A 50 -4.44 3.70 -26.40
N LYS A 51 -4.25 4.39 -25.29
CA LYS A 51 -3.23 5.43 -25.09
C LYS A 51 -2.14 5.06 -24.08
N ARG A 52 -2.31 3.95 -23.33
CA ARG A 52 -1.43 3.59 -22.21
C ARG A 52 0.07 3.55 -22.57
N MET A 53 0.39 3.12 -23.80
CA MET A 53 1.77 2.96 -24.24
C MET A 53 2.46 4.27 -24.65
N GLN A 54 1.72 5.37 -24.66
CA GLN A 54 2.22 6.67 -25.08
C GLN A 54 2.77 7.50 -23.93
N ILE A 55 2.53 7.08 -22.68
CA ILE A 55 2.86 7.89 -21.49
C ILE A 55 3.35 7.01 -20.33
N ALA A 56 4.34 7.51 -19.59
CA ALA A 56 4.78 6.92 -18.33
C ALA A 56 3.96 7.45 -17.15
N ILE A 57 3.68 6.61 -16.15
CA ILE A 57 3.01 7.00 -14.91
C ILE A 57 4.04 7.02 -13.79
N VAL A 58 4.36 8.19 -13.27
CA VAL A 58 5.18 8.39 -12.08
C VAL A 58 4.25 8.56 -10.89
N VAL A 59 4.57 7.93 -9.77
CA VAL A 59 3.79 8.05 -8.53
C VAL A 59 4.64 8.74 -7.48
N GLU A 60 4.18 9.87 -6.99
CA GLU A 60 4.75 10.58 -5.86
C GLU A 60 3.81 10.41 -4.67
N THR A 61 4.20 9.62 -3.67
CA THR A 61 3.26 9.20 -2.62
C THR A 61 3.89 9.07 -1.24
N ALA A 62 3.10 9.39 -0.22
CA ALA A 62 3.41 9.11 1.18
C ALA A 62 3.15 7.65 1.59
N GLU A 63 2.36 6.90 0.81
CA GLU A 63 1.89 5.57 1.19
C GLU A 63 2.94 4.47 0.95
N ALA A 64 3.81 4.64 -0.07
CA ALA A 64 4.79 3.63 -0.44
C ALA A 64 5.99 3.62 0.53
N ARG A 65 6.07 2.60 1.40
CA ARG A 65 7.10 2.48 2.45
C ARG A 65 7.83 1.14 2.42
N GLU A 66 7.14 0.07 2.07
CA GLU A 66 7.64 -1.31 2.11
C GLU A 66 7.64 -1.96 0.74
N VAL A 67 8.42 -3.01 0.55
CA VAL A 67 8.60 -3.72 -0.72
C VAL A 67 7.26 -4.09 -1.38
N MET A 68 6.26 -4.51 -0.59
CA MET A 68 4.94 -4.89 -1.11
C MET A 68 4.22 -3.69 -1.75
N HIS A 69 4.31 -2.50 -1.17
CA HIS A 69 3.71 -1.30 -1.74
C HIS A 69 4.28 -0.98 -3.12
N PHE A 70 5.61 -1.07 -3.28
CA PHE A 70 6.27 -0.89 -4.57
C PHE A 70 5.88 -1.99 -5.56
N ALA A 71 5.83 -3.24 -5.10
CA ALA A 71 5.44 -4.37 -5.94
C ALA A 71 4.02 -4.20 -6.50
N LEU A 72 3.07 -3.76 -5.67
CA LEU A 72 1.69 -3.48 -6.08
C LEU A 72 1.63 -2.32 -7.07
N LEU A 73 2.24 -1.17 -6.76
CA LEU A 73 2.22 -0.01 -7.65
C LEU A 73 2.82 -0.32 -9.02
N LEU A 74 3.95 -1.03 -9.07
CA LEU A 74 4.57 -1.48 -10.32
C LEU A 74 3.68 -2.49 -11.06
N GLY A 75 3.08 -3.43 -10.33
CA GLY A 75 2.17 -4.44 -10.89
C GLY A 75 0.93 -3.84 -11.53
N PHE A 76 0.45 -2.72 -11.01
CA PHE A 76 -0.75 -2.03 -11.49
C PHE A 76 -0.47 -0.79 -12.36
N GLY A 77 0.76 -0.59 -12.83
CA GLY A 77 1.02 0.32 -13.91
C GLY A 77 1.95 1.49 -13.62
N ALA A 78 2.47 1.65 -12.40
CA ALA A 78 3.49 2.65 -12.15
C ALA A 78 4.77 2.33 -12.92
N THR A 79 5.38 3.36 -13.50
CA THR A 79 6.67 3.26 -14.19
C THR A 79 7.82 3.65 -13.27
N ALA A 80 7.58 4.62 -12.39
CA ALA A 80 8.51 5.06 -11.35
C ALA A 80 7.74 5.48 -10.10
N ILE A 81 8.38 5.40 -8.94
CA ILE A 81 7.77 5.70 -7.64
C ILE A 81 8.73 6.58 -6.85
N ASN A 82 8.23 7.73 -6.38
CA ASN A 82 8.91 8.62 -5.44
C ASN A 82 8.23 8.54 -4.07
N PRO A 83 8.80 7.81 -3.10
CA PRO A 83 8.26 7.69 -1.75
C PRO A 83 8.70 8.88 -0.88
N TYR A 84 8.28 10.10 -1.22
CA TYR A 84 8.80 11.33 -0.63
C TYR A 84 8.71 11.37 0.89
N MET A 85 7.68 10.79 1.49
CA MET A 85 7.52 10.74 2.95
C MET A 85 8.60 9.88 3.61
N VAL A 86 9.01 8.77 2.98
CA VAL A 86 10.12 7.93 3.52
C VAL A 86 11.42 8.72 3.53
N PHE A 87 11.71 9.49 2.48
CA PHE A 87 12.90 10.32 2.45
C PHE A 87 12.90 11.39 3.52
N SER A 88 11.76 12.04 3.75
CA SER A 88 11.59 13.00 4.85
C SER A 88 11.75 12.35 6.23
N ILE A 89 11.24 11.12 6.42
CA ILE A 89 11.39 10.37 7.68
C ILE A 89 12.87 9.99 7.90
N LEU A 90 13.57 9.55 6.86
CA LEU A 90 15.00 9.21 6.95
C LEU A 90 15.84 10.44 7.30
N GLU A 91 15.55 11.58 6.67
CA GLU A 91 16.23 12.84 6.97
C GLU A 91 16.02 13.25 8.43
N ASN A 92 14.80 13.16 8.92
CA ASN A 92 14.48 13.45 10.33
C ASN A 92 15.19 12.49 11.28
N ALA A 93 15.19 11.18 11.00
CA ALA A 93 15.83 10.17 11.84
C ALA A 93 17.36 10.31 11.88
N VAL A 94 17.97 10.78 10.80
CA VAL A 94 19.40 11.15 10.79
C VAL A 94 19.65 12.41 11.62
N ASN A 95 18.84 13.44 11.45
CA ASN A 95 18.98 14.71 12.18
C ASN A 95 18.73 14.54 13.69
N SER A 96 17.84 13.64 14.08
CA SER A 96 17.58 13.29 15.48
C SER A 96 18.57 12.29 16.09
N HIS A 97 19.58 11.86 15.32
CA HIS A 97 20.57 10.85 15.71
C HIS A 97 20.01 9.46 16.04
N GLU A 98 18.78 9.15 15.59
CA GLU A 98 18.23 7.79 15.67
C GLU A 98 18.93 6.84 14.70
N ILE A 99 19.40 7.36 13.56
CA ILE A 99 20.22 6.65 12.59
C ILE A 99 21.61 7.29 12.57
N GLN A 100 22.64 6.48 12.87
CA GLN A 100 24.05 6.91 12.90
C GLN A 100 24.72 6.78 11.51
N LEU A 101 24.09 7.36 10.51
CA LEU A 101 24.58 7.43 9.11
C LEU A 101 24.33 8.85 8.60
N ASP A 102 25.01 9.24 7.54
CA ASP A 102 24.61 10.42 6.78
C ASP A 102 23.36 10.13 5.95
N TYR A 103 22.61 11.20 5.64
CA TYR A 103 21.35 11.07 4.90
C TYR A 103 21.48 10.35 3.57
N HIS A 104 22.50 10.69 2.78
CA HIS A 104 22.69 10.08 1.46
C HIS A 104 22.97 8.57 1.54
N THR A 105 23.73 8.15 2.54
CA THR A 105 23.95 6.72 2.80
C THR A 105 22.67 6.03 3.26
N ALA A 106 21.88 6.65 4.12
CA ALA A 106 20.58 6.10 4.58
C ALA A 106 19.61 5.96 3.40
N GLU A 107 19.46 6.99 2.58
CA GLU A 107 18.65 6.98 1.36
C GLU A 107 19.07 5.87 0.40
N LYS A 108 20.37 5.80 0.08
CA LYS A 108 20.93 4.76 -0.80
C LYS A 108 20.69 3.34 -0.28
N ASN A 109 20.82 3.14 1.02
CA ASN A 109 20.56 1.85 1.66
C ASN A 109 19.08 1.47 1.58
N TYR A 110 18.18 2.41 1.80
CA TYR A 110 16.74 2.20 1.63
C TYR A 110 16.40 1.79 0.19
N ILE A 111 16.83 2.57 -0.80
CA ILE A 111 16.61 2.27 -2.22
C ILE A 111 17.16 0.89 -2.59
N LYS A 112 18.37 0.57 -2.12
CA LYS A 112 19.01 -0.75 -2.34
C LYS A 112 18.18 -1.88 -1.71
N SER A 113 17.62 -1.67 -0.53
CA SER A 113 16.78 -2.66 0.16
C SER A 113 15.48 -2.93 -0.59
N ILE A 114 14.79 -1.87 -1.04
CA ILE A 114 13.57 -2.00 -1.85
C ILE A 114 13.89 -2.72 -3.16
N ASN A 115 14.92 -2.31 -3.88
CA ASN A 115 15.32 -2.94 -5.13
C ASN A 115 15.66 -4.44 -4.95
N LYS A 116 16.38 -4.78 -3.89
CA LYS A 116 16.70 -6.19 -3.55
C LYS A 116 15.42 -7.00 -3.24
N GLY A 117 14.47 -6.39 -2.53
CA GLY A 117 13.18 -6.99 -2.24
C GLY A 117 12.36 -7.25 -3.51
N LEU A 118 12.27 -6.27 -4.40
CA LEU A 118 11.59 -6.40 -5.70
C LEU A 118 12.23 -7.48 -6.57
N LEU A 119 13.56 -7.49 -6.69
CA LEU A 119 14.28 -8.54 -7.43
C LEU A 119 13.99 -9.93 -6.86
N LYS A 120 13.87 -10.05 -5.54
CA LYS A 120 13.50 -11.32 -4.89
C LYS A 120 12.07 -11.76 -5.27
N ILE A 121 11.11 -10.83 -5.31
CA ILE A 121 9.73 -11.10 -5.75
C ILE A 121 9.74 -11.56 -7.20
N LEU A 122 10.36 -10.80 -8.10
CA LEU A 122 10.48 -11.13 -9.52
C LEU A 122 11.11 -12.51 -9.74
N SER A 123 12.19 -12.80 -9.03
CA SER A 123 12.87 -14.11 -9.09
C SER A 123 11.97 -15.25 -8.66
N LYS A 124 11.22 -15.08 -7.56
CA LYS A 124 10.27 -16.10 -7.09
C LYS A 124 9.10 -16.32 -8.06
N MET A 125 8.67 -15.28 -8.75
CA MET A 125 7.61 -15.36 -9.76
C MET A 125 8.12 -15.83 -11.13
N GLY A 126 9.43 -15.98 -11.31
CA GLY A 126 10.03 -16.34 -12.61
C GLY A 126 9.92 -15.23 -13.66
N ILE A 127 9.79 -13.97 -13.24
CA ILE A 127 9.63 -12.81 -14.13
C ILE A 127 10.96 -12.05 -14.19
N SER A 128 11.51 -11.88 -15.39
CA SER A 128 12.84 -11.27 -15.57
C SER A 128 12.84 -9.76 -15.78
N THR A 129 11.71 -9.16 -16.14
CA THR A 129 11.60 -7.72 -16.43
C THR A 129 10.40 -7.08 -15.75
N LEU A 130 10.52 -5.80 -15.35
CA LEU A 130 9.41 -5.03 -14.78
C LEU A 130 8.25 -4.87 -15.78
N ARG A 131 8.56 -4.79 -17.08
CA ARG A 131 7.52 -4.69 -18.11
C ARG A 131 6.62 -5.92 -18.14
N SER A 132 7.18 -7.11 -17.95
CA SER A 132 6.43 -8.37 -17.88
C SER A 132 5.73 -8.56 -16.53
N TYR A 133 6.20 -7.87 -15.49
CA TYR A 133 5.59 -7.86 -14.17
C TYR A 133 4.31 -7.02 -14.14
N CYS A 134 4.29 -5.88 -14.82
CA CYS A 134 3.11 -5.02 -14.93
C CYS A 134 1.98 -5.76 -15.65
N GLY A 135 0.83 -5.89 -14.98
CA GLY A 135 -0.34 -6.58 -15.51
C GLY A 135 -0.23 -8.11 -15.54
N ALA A 136 0.74 -8.72 -14.86
CA ALA A 136 0.95 -10.17 -14.84
C ALA A 136 -0.15 -10.96 -14.07
N GLN A 137 -1.12 -10.28 -13.46
CA GLN A 137 -2.24 -10.89 -12.72
C GLN A 137 -1.80 -11.84 -11.59
N ILE A 138 -0.72 -11.47 -10.90
CA ILE A 138 -0.10 -12.28 -9.83
C ILE A 138 -0.63 -11.95 -8.44
N PHE A 139 -1.54 -11.01 -8.33
CA PHE A 139 -2.18 -10.59 -7.08
C PHE A 139 -3.59 -11.13 -6.98
N GLU A 140 -4.02 -11.43 -5.77
CA GLU A 140 -5.39 -11.78 -5.42
C GLU A 140 -5.92 -10.76 -4.43
N ALA A 141 -7.15 -10.29 -4.63
CA ALA A 141 -7.83 -9.42 -3.69
C ALA A 141 -8.61 -10.26 -2.66
N VAL A 142 -8.55 -9.85 -1.42
CA VAL A 142 -9.31 -10.44 -0.32
C VAL A 142 -10.18 -9.36 0.29
N GLY A 143 -11.49 -9.59 0.37
CA GLY A 143 -12.43 -8.68 0.99
C GLY A 143 -12.77 -7.42 0.16
N ILE A 144 -12.56 -7.46 -1.17
CA ILE A 144 -12.91 -6.37 -2.10
C ILE A 144 -14.02 -6.83 -3.04
N SER A 145 -15.03 -5.98 -3.26
CA SER A 145 -16.18 -6.30 -4.11
C SER A 145 -15.74 -6.50 -5.57
N GLN A 146 -16.36 -7.47 -6.26
CA GLN A 146 -16.07 -7.76 -7.66
C GLN A 146 -16.31 -6.53 -8.54
N LYS A 147 -17.36 -5.75 -8.26
CA LYS A 147 -17.68 -4.52 -9.00
C LYS A 147 -16.53 -3.51 -8.99
N LEU A 148 -15.86 -3.35 -7.84
CA LEU A 148 -14.70 -2.47 -7.72
C LEU A 148 -13.52 -3.01 -8.53
N LEU A 149 -13.27 -4.31 -8.45
CA LEU A 149 -12.19 -4.97 -9.19
C LEU A 149 -12.41 -4.86 -10.71
N ASP A 150 -13.59 -5.16 -11.20
CA ASP A 150 -13.93 -5.07 -12.63
C ASP A 150 -13.75 -3.65 -13.17
N THR A 151 -13.95 -2.65 -12.32
CA THR A 151 -13.84 -1.24 -12.72
C THR A 151 -12.40 -0.75 -12.73
N TYR A 152 -11.65 -1.02 -11.65
CA TYR A 152 -10.35 -0.39 -11.42
C TYR A 152 -9.16 -1.36 -11.43
N PHE A 153 -9.38 -2.66 -11.23
CA PHE A 153 -8.34 -3.69 -11.09
C PHE A 153 -8.63 -4.88 -12.01
N ARG A 154 -8.86 -4.62 -13.27
CA ARG A 154 -9.28 -5.63 -14.24
C ARG A 154 -8.35 -6.84 -14.27
N GLY A 155 -8.96 -8.03 -14.27
CA GLY A 155 -8.23 -9.29 -14.27
C GLY A 155 -7.76 -9.77 -12.90
N MET A 156 -7.95 -8.97 -11.85
CA MET A 156 -7.67 -9.42 -10.50
C MET A 156 -8.80 -10.34 -10.00
N VAL A 157 -8.41 -11.45 -9.38
CA VAL A 157 -9.35 -12.42 -8.80
C VAL A 157 -9.64 -12.06 -7.35
N SER A 158 -10.91 -12.13 -6.96
CA SER A 158 -11.33 -12.09 -5.55
C SER A 158 -12.25 -13.26 -5.26
N ARG A 159 -11.81 -14.15 -4.39
CA ARG A 159 -12.62 -15.30 -3.93
C ARG A 159 -13.52 -14.91 -2.75
N ILE A 160 -13.16 -13.87 -2.03
CA ILE A 160 -13.91 -13.32 -0.91
C ILE A 160 -14.22 -11.87 -1.25
N GLY A 161 -15.47 -11.60 -1.62
CA GLY A 161 -15.97 -10.25 -1.84
C GLY A 161 -16.06 -9.48 -0.51
N GLY A 162 -16.36 -8.19 -0.58
CA GLY A 162 -16.46 -7.35 0.61
C GLY A 162 -16.68 -5.89 0.28
N ILE A 163 -15.79 -5.03 0.73
CA ILE A 163 -15.89 -3.58 0.68
C ILE A 163 -15.96 -3.03 -0.74
N ASP A 164 -16.70 -1.95 -0.88
CA ASP A 164 -16.83 -1.17 -2.11
C ASP A 164 -16.02 0.14 -2.05
N LEU A 165 -16.15 0.94 -3.11
CA LEU A 165 -15.47 2.23 -3.20
C LEU A 165 -15.90 3.22 -2.10
N ASN A 166 -17.17 3.17 -1.68
CA ASN A 166 -17.68 4.07 -0.62
C ASN A 166 -17.03 3.76 0.72
N TYR A 167 -16.80 2.47 0.99
CA TYR A 167 -16.12 2.06 2.21
C TYR A 167 -14.65 2.49 2.21
N ILE A 168 -13.95 2.31 1.09
CA ILE A 168 -12.57 2.79 0.93
C ILE A 168 -12.50 4.31 1.12
N ALA A 169 -13.42 5.06 0.51
CA ALA A 169 -13.48 6.51 0.68
C ALA A 169 -13.71 6.91 2.15
N LYS A 170 -14.61 6.22 2.85
CA LYS A 170 -14.87 6.47 4.27
C LYS A 170 -13.63 6.20 5.13
N ASP A 171 -12.96 5.09 4.90
CA ASP A 171 -11.74 4.70 5.64
C ASP A 171 -10.60 5.71 5.40
N THR A 172 -10.39 6.08 4.13
CA THR A 172 -9.44 7.13 3.75
C THR A 172 -9.72 8.46 4.44
N LEU A 173 -11.00 8.87 4.52
CA LEU A 173 -11.40 10.10 5.18
C LEU A 173 -11.21 10.02 6.70
N LEU A 174 -11.46 8.89 7.33
CA LEU A 174 -11.21 8.69 8.76
C LEU A 174 -9.72 8.83 9.09
N ASP A 175 -8.85 8.19 8.33
CA ASP A 175 -7.40 8.33 8.50
C ASP A 175 -6.94 9.77 8.22
N HIS A 176 -7.46 10.42 7.18
CA HIS A 176 -7.18 11.81 6.87
C HIS A 176 -7.57 12.74 8.02
N PHE A 177 -8.81 12.66 8.52
CA PHE A 177 -9.26 13.50 9.63
C PHE A 177 -8.45 13.26 10.90
N SER A 178 -8.04 12.03 11.19
CA SER A 178 -7.19 11.73 12.34
C SER A 178 -5.84 12.46 12.30
N GLY A 179 -5.29 12.66 11.10
CA GLY A 179 -4.03 13.38 10.90
C GLY A 179 -4.15 14.91 11.06
N PHE A 180 -5.38 15.46 11.02
CA PHE A 180 -5.62 16.91 11.13
C PHE A 180 -6.37 17.32 12.41
N THR A 181 -6.57 16.40 13.36
CA THR A 181 -7.13 16.74 14.67
C THR A 181 -6.07 17.46 15.52
N ASN A 182 -6.48 18.58 16.16
CA ASN A 182 -5.61 19.36 17.03
C ASN A 182 -5.41 18.76 18.43
N GLU A 183 -5.90 17.54 18.66
CA GLU A 183 -5.70 16.86 19.94
C GLU A 183 -4.28 16.35 20.00
N ASN A 184 -3.56 16.76 21.05
CA ASN A 184 -2.18 16.42 21.40
C ASN A 184 -1.61 15.27 20.55
N ILE A 185 -0.87 15.64 19.50
CA ILE A 185 -0.13 14.66 18.71
C ILE A 185 0.89 14.07 19.70
N GLU A 186 0.57 12.90 20.25
CA GLU A 186 1.60 12.10 20.91
C GLU A 186 2.72 11.97 19.89
N ASN A 187 3.95 12.27 20.30
CA ASN A 187 5.15 12.24 19.44
C ASN A 187 5.40 10.86 18.79
N ASN A 188 4.56 9.88 19.08
CA ASN A 188 4.64 8.53 18.56
C ASN A 188 3.43 8.18 17.72
N LEU A 189 3.68 7.75 16.48
CA LEU A 189 2.64 7.16 15.64
C LEU A 189 2.03 5.94 16.32
N SER A 190 0.70 5.90 16.39
CA SER A 190 -0.04 4.75 16.90
C SER A 190 0.28 3.52 16.05
N ASN A 191 0.81 2.47 16.68
CA ASN A 191 1.01 1.19 16.01
C ASN A 191 -0.30 0.41 16.03
N LYS A 192 -1.03 0.42 14.91
CA LYS A 192 -2.31 -0.26 14.73
C LYS A 192 -2.21 -1.80 14.79
N GLY A 193 -1.00 -2.36 14.86
CA GLY A 193 -0.79 -3.80 15.05
C GLY A 193 -1.05 -4.66 13.81
N PHE A 194 -0.90 -4.15 12.60
CA PHE A 194 -1.19 -4.89 11.36
C PHE A 194 -0.31 -6.14 11.16
N TYR A 195 0.97 -6.07 11.49
CA TYR A 195 1.91 -7.17 11.27
C TYR A 195 2.13 -8.06 12.49
N THR A 196 1.96 -7.50 13.68
CA THR A 196 2.13 -8.20 14.95
C THR A 196 1.10 -7.71 15.94
N TYR A 197 0.64 -8.59 16.83
CA TYR A 197 -0.28 -8.23 17.89
C TYR A 197 0.20 -7.00 18.68
N ARG A 198 -0.71 -6.04 18.87
CA ARG A 198 -0.55 -4.91 19.77
C ARG A 198 -1.82 -4.76 20.62
N LYS A 199 -1.65 -4.45 21.87
CA LYS A 199 -2.80 -4.12 22.75
C LYS A 199 -3.54 -2.92 22.15
N ASN A 200 -4.86 -3.04 22.01
CA ASN A 200 -5.73 -2.05 21.37
C ASN A 200 -5.49 -1.84 19.86
N GLY A 201 -4.74 -2.74 19.21
CA GLY A 201 -4.56 -2.77 17.76
C GLY A 201 -5.51 -3.74 17.08
N GLU A 202 -5.21 -4.09 15.81
CA GLU A 202 -5.97 -5.06 15.04
C GLU A 202 -6.02 -6.42 15.74
N TYR A 203 -7.19 -7.08 15.68
CA TYR A 203 -7.36 -8.42 16.24
C TYR A 203 -6.64 -9.45 15.37
N HIS A 204 -5.80 -10.27 16.03
CA HIS A 204 -5.15 -11.41 15.40
C HIS A 204 -5.68 -12.72 15.97
N ALA A 205 -5.93 -13.70 15.12
CA ALA A 205 -6.30 -15.05 15.55
C ALA A 205 -5.25 -15.67 16.48
N TRP A 206 -3.98 -15.39 16.19
CA TRP A 206 -2.85 -15.72 17.07
C TRP A 206 -2.49 -14.53 17.93
N ASN A 207 -3.03 -14.47 19.11
CA ASN A 207 -2.80 -13.44 20.12
C ASN A 207 -2.31 -14.08 21.44
N PRO A 208 -1.85 -13.29 22.43
CA PRO A 208 -1.35 -13.83 23.69
C PRO A 208 -2.34 -14.74 24.42
N GLU A 209 -3.64 -14.48 24.32
CA GLU A 209 -4.67 -15.28 24.97
C GLU A 209 -4.83 -16.65 24.30
N THR A 210 -4.98 -16.71 22.99
CA THR A 210 -5.10 -17.96 22.24
C THR A 210 -3.86 -18.84 22.38
N ILE A 211 -2.66 -18.23 22.29
CA ILE A 211 -1.40 -18.93 22.49
C ILE A 211 -1.29 -19.48 23.91
N SER A 212 -1.62 -18.69 24.92
CA SER A 212 -1.57 -19.09 26.32
C SER A 212 -2.53 -20.25 26.60
N LYS A 213 -3.77 -20.18 26.14
CA LYS A 213 -4.76 -21.25 26.31
C LYS A 213 -4.29 -22.56 25.70
N LEU A 214 -3.76 -22.53 24.47
CA LEU A 214 -3.24 -23.71 23.80
C LEU A 214 -2.03 -24.31 24.53
N GLN A 215 -1.08 -23.46 24.96
CA GLN A 215 0.09 -23.92 25.69
C GLN A 215 -0.25 -24.52 27.05
N ILE A 216 -1.19 -23.95 27.78
CA ILE A 216 -1.65 -24.50 29.07
C ILE A 216 -2.31 -25.85 28.84
N ALA A 217 -3.23 -25.93 27.88
CA ALA A 217 -3.92 -27.19 27.54
C ALA A 217 -2.95 -28.33 27.22
N THR A 218 -1.95 -28.04 26.38
CA THR A 218 -0.95 -29.06 25.97
C THR A 218 0.01 -29.43 27.10
N ARG A 219 0.45 -28.50 27.92
CA ARG A 219 1.38 -28.77 29.04
C ARG A 219 0.73 -29.59 30.17
N LEU A 220 -0.55 -29.34 30.43
CA LEU A 220 -1.31 -30.01 31.46
C LEU A 220 -1.99 -31.32 30.96
N GLY A 221 -2.06 -31.54 29.64
CA GLY A 221 -2.86 -32.60 29.06
C GLY A 221 -4.37 -32.45 29.35
N ASP A 222 -4.84 -31.22 29.55
CA ASP A 222 -6.20 -30.91 29.99
C ASP A 222 -7.11 -30.63 28.80
N TYR A 223 -8.04 -31.53 28.53
CA TYR A 223 -9.03 -31.38 27.44
C TYR A 223 -10.02 -30.25 27.70
N GLY A 224 -10.37 -29.94 28.94
CA GLY A 224 -11.20 -28.79 29.29
C GLY A 224 -10.55 -27.47 28.86
N LYS A 225 -9.26 -27.33 29.15
CA LYS A 225 -8.46 -26.17 28.69
C LYS A 225 -8.31 -26.11 27.18
N PHE A 226 -8.24 -27.24 26.50
CA PHE A 226 -8.25 -27.27 25.04
C PHE A 226 -9.60 -26.77 24.48
N LYS A 227 -10.72 -27.11 25.12
CA LYS A 227 -12.03 -26.59 24.74
C LYS A 227 -12.15 -25.07 24.89
N GLU A 228 -11.55 -24.49 25.93
CA GLU A 228 -11.48 -23.03 26.10
C GLU A 228 -10.70 -22.34 24.95
N PHE A 229 -9.70 -23.02 24.38
CA PHE A 229 -8.97 -22.53 23.20
C PHE A 229 -9.82 -22.62 21.92
N THR A 230 -10.69 -23.63 21.79
CA THR A 230 -11.49 -23.87 20.57
C THR A 230 -12.79 -23.06 20.51
N GLN A 231 -13.17 -22.36 21.56
CA GLN A 231 -14.32 -21.46 21.64
C GLN A 231 -13.96 -20.04 21.17
#